data_eadd19915d5b937a2bf41ac5782b86f9
#
_entry.id   eadd19915d5b937a2bf41ac5782b86f9
#
_cell.length_a   1.000
_cell.length_b   1.000
_cell.length_c   1.000
_cell.angle_alpha   90.00
_cell.angle_beta   90.00
_cell.angle_gamma   90.00
#
_symmetry.space_group_name_H-M   'P 1'
#
loop_
_entity.id
_entity.type
_entity.pdbx_description
1 polymer ?
#
loop_
_entity_poly.entity_id
_entity_poly.type
_entity_poly.pdbx_seq_one_letter_code
_entity_poly.pdbx_strand_id
1 'polypeptide(L)'
;MFRVKYKKEQILKGLRCFSIEIAIIWTIVLIYTLISKHYVQYYQIQLSQIAASIPKEYMNSEESERYKTDNEFLIKSKENTYMIYGIELSNADESSLLDEETLKKLKSANSFNQILEGIQYGIGFLWGDVETGSIQNPSDTTYYFSSIEESHDEDYQVYIMFYIKGDLKYMGIYVTDEEHSLSEKQKRHIRLYTR
;
A
#
# COMPACT_ATOMS: atom_id res chain seq x y z
N MET A 1 16.35 57.47 37.54
CA MET A 1 17.06 56.78 36.47
C MET A 1 17.03 55.23 36.58
N PHE A 2 17.08 54.65 37.78
CA PHE A 2 17.05 53.19 38.03
C PHE A 2 15.73 52.49 37.65
N ARG A 3 14.58 53.10 37.85
CA ARG A 3 13.25 52.49 37.55
C ARG A 3 13.00 52.23 36.06
N VAL A 4 13.55 53.07 35.18
CA VAL A 4 13.38 52.90 33.71
C VAL A 4 14.24 51.77 33.18
N LYS A 5 15.44 51.56 33.74
CA LYS A 5 16.35 50.50 33.36
C LYS A 5 15.80 49.10 33.73
N TYR A 6 15.21 48.97 34.91
CA TYR A 6 14.57 47.74 35.40
C TYR A 6 13.36 47.34 34.55
N LYS A 7 12.51 48.30 34.15
CA LYS A 7 11.38 48.06 33.24
C LYS A 7 11.83 47.57 31.86
N LYS A 8 12.91 48.13 31.31
CA LYS A 8 13.49 47.72 30.02
C LYS A 8 14.02 46.28 30.07
N GLU A 9 14.69 45.88 31.14
CA GLU A 9 15.20 44.52 31.30
C GLU A 9 14.08 43.49 31.46
N GLN A 10 13.00 43.80 32.16
CA GLN A 10 11.83 42.94 32.27
C GLN A 10 11.12 42.75 30.93
N ILE A 11 10.96 43.82 30.15
CA ILE A 11 10.36 43.77 28.82
C ILE A 11 11.25 42.92 27.87
N LEU A 12 12.57 43.08 27.91
CA LEU A 12 13.51 42.29 27.11
C LEU A 12 13.48 40.81 27.50
N LYS A 13 13.38 40.48 28.78
CA LYS A 13 13.22 39.09 29.23
C LYS A 13 11.90 38.48 28.75
N GLY A 14 10.79 39.23 28.87
CA GLY A 14 9.48 38.80 28.35
C GLY A 14 9.50 38.56 26.83
N LEU A 15 10.10 39.48 26.07
CA LEU A 15 10.25 39.29 24.61
C LEU A 15 11.11 38.10 24.25
N ARG A 16 12.19 37.82 25.00
CA ARG A 16 13.02 36.63 24.76
C ARG A 16 12.27 35.34 25.07
N CYS A 17 11.53 35.25 26.17
CA CYS A 17 10.69 34.11 26.51
C CYS A 17 9.65 33.86 25.40
N PHE A 18 8.95 34.92 24.98
CA PHE A 18 7.94 34.83 23.91
C PHE A 18 8.54 34.39 22.57
N SER A 19 9.74 34.86 22.23
CA SER A 19 10.42 34.45 21.01
C SER A 19 10.83 32.96 21.07
N ILE A 20 11.23 32.45 22.23
CA ILE A 20 11.56 31.05 22.45
C ILE A 20 10.30 30.17 22.32
N GLU A 21 9.20 30.58 22.91
CA GLU A 21 7.92 29.86 22.79
C GLU A 21 7.44 29.76 21.36
N ILE A 22 7.49 30.85 20.60
CA ILE A 22 7.16 30.87 19.17
C ILE A 22 8.08 29.92 18.39
N ALA A 23 9.38 29.95 18.66
CA ALA A 23 10.34 29.08 17.98
C ALA A 23 10.06 27.59 18.25
N ILE A 24 9.69 27.25 19.49
CA ILE A 24 9.31 25.88 19.87
C ILE A 24 8.04 25.44 19.10
N ILE A 25 7.00 26.29 19.09
CA ILE A 25 5.75 26.01 18.37
C ILE A 25 6.04 25.78 16.87
N TRP A 26 6.81 26.67 16.24
CA TRP A 26 7.18 26.51 14.82
C TRP A 26 8.00 25.25 14.56
N THR A 27 8.89 24.88 15.46
CA THR A 27 9.66 23.64 15.36
C THR A 27 8.75 22.42 15.44
N ILE A 28 7.78 22.40 16.35
CA ILE A 28 6.80 21.32 16.48
C ILE A 28 5.95 21.23 15.21
N VAL A 29 5.44 22.35 14.69
CA VAL A 29 4.65 22.40 13.45
C VAL A 29 5.49 21.90 12.27
N LEU A 30 6.75 22.30 12.17
CA LEU A 30 7.65 21.85 11.10
C LEU A 30 7.91 20.34 11.18
N ILE A 31 8.19 19.82 12.38
CA ILE A 31 8.36 18.38 12.61
C ILE A 31 7.09 17.63 12.24
N TYR A 32 5.93 18.11 12.69
CA TYR A 32 4.63 17.50 12.36
C TYR A 32 4.37 17.50 10.86
N THR A 33 4.63 18.61 10.15
CA THR A 33 4.44 18.68 8.69
C THR A 33 5.42 17.79 7.93
N LEU A 34 6.67 17.67 8.39
CA LEU A 34 7.64 16.76 7.82
C LEU A 34 7.24 15.30 8.03
N ILE A 35 6.81 14.95 9.25
CA ILE A 35 6.33 13.59 9.56
C ILE A 35 5.07 13.27 8.76
N SER A 36 4.09 14.18 8.69
CA SER A 36 2.84 13.94 7.96
C SER A 36 3.05 13.79 6.45
N LYS A 37 3.97 14.56 5.84
CA LYS A 37 4.34 14.39 4.43
C LYS A 37 5.04 13.06 4.13
N HIS A 38 5.74 12.47 5.11
CA HIS A 38 6.43 11.19 4.94
C HIS A 38 5.66 10.01 5.51
N TYR A 39 4.51 10.25 6.14
CA TYR A 39 3.69 9.19 6.73
C TYR A 39 2.65 8.74 5.72
N VAL A 40 2.90 7.63 5.04
CA VAL A 40 1.90 6.99 4.19
C VAL A 40 0.79 6.47 5.09
N GLN A 41 -0.41 7.00 4.93
CA GLN A 41 -1.59 6.51 5.62
C GLN A 41 -2.14 5.29 4.88
N TYR A 42 -2.55 4.28 5.64
CA TYR A 42 -3.13 3.05 5.09
C TYR A 42 -4.60 2.94 5.49
N TYR A 43 -5.38 2.45 4.57
CA TYR A 43 -6.76 2.04 4.80
C TYR A 43 -6.82 0.51 4.88
N GLN A 44 -7.62 -0.03 5.79
CA GLN A 44 -7.80 -1.47 5.92
C GLN A 44 -9.08 -1.90 5.24
N ILE A 45 -8.96 -2.80 4.27
CA ILE A 45 -10.10 -3.47 3.64
C ILE A 45 -10.23 -4.85 4.28
N GLN A 46 -11.35 -5.05 4.94
CA GLN A 46 -11.67 -6.32 5.59
C GLN A 46 -12.30 -7.27 4.58
N LEU A 47 -11.71 -8.45 4.42
CA LEU A 47 -12.29 -9.62 3.78
C LEU A 47 -12.76 -10.62 4.85
N SER A 48 -13.12 -11.84 4.46
CA SER A 48 -13.65 -12.85 5.39
C SER A 48 -12.71 -13.12 6.58
N GLN A 49 -11.47 -13.51 6.33
CA GLN A 49 -10.48 -13.86 7.37
C GLN A 49 -9.26 -12.94 7.38
N ILE A 50 -9.11 -12.06 6.40
CA ILE A 50 -7.96 -11.17 6.21
C ILE A 50 -8.41 -9.72 6.14
N ALA A 51 -7.60 -8.82 6.69
CA ALA A 51 -7.65 -7.40 6.39
C ALA A 51 -6.40 -6.98 5.62
N ALA A 52 -6.58 -6.46 4.41
CA ALA A 52 -5.51 -5.93 3.58
C ALA A 52 -5.31 -4.43 3.85
N SER A 53 -4.07 -4.00 4.06
CA SER A 53 -3.75 -2.57 4.17
C SER A 53 -3.40 -2.00 2.80
N ILE A 54 -4.08 -0.93 2.41
CA ILE A 54 -3.90 -0.25 1.12
C ILE A 54 -3.53 1.20 1.37
N PRO A 55 -2.56 1.77 0.65
CA PRO A 55 -2.25 3.20 0.77
C PRO A 55 -3.49 4.06 0.52
N LYS A 56 -3.70 5.04 1.39
CA LYS A 56 -4.94 5.84 1.41
C LYS A 56 -5.12 6.69 0.15
N GLU A 57 -4.04 7.01 -0.55
CA GLU A 57 -4.08 7.76 -1.81
C GLU A 57 -4.96 7.08 -2.87
N TYR A 58 -4.94 5.75 -2.94
CA TYR A 58 -5.80 4.99 -3.85
C TYR A 58 -7.27 4.91 -3.38
N MET A 59 -7.57 5.47 -2.22
CA MET A 59 -8.89 5.44 -1.60
C MET A 59 -9.65 6.77 -1.74
N ASN A 60 -9.28 7.64 -2.68
CA ASN A 60 -10.02 8.86 -2.97
C ASN A 60 -11.32 8.53 -3.70
N SER A 61 -12.47 8.80 -3.08
CA SER A 61 -13.79 8.46 -3.63
C SER A 61 -14.18 9.30 -4.86
N GLU A 62 -13.56 10.44 -5.06
CA GLU A 62 -13.81 11.30 -6.22
C GLU A 62 -13.07 10.77 -7.47
N GLU A 63 -11.94 10.11 -7.27
CA GLU A 63 -11.03 9.66 -8.32
C GLU A 63 -11.06 8.15 -8.55
N SER A 64 -11.72 7.36 -7.68
CA SER A 64 -11.73 5.90 -7.78
C SER A 64 -13.13 5.30 -7.74
N GLU A 65 -13.31 4.22 -8.48
CA GLU A 65 -14.42 3.29 -8.39
C GLU A 65 -14.05 2.11 -7.51
N ARG A 66 -15.01 1.58 -6.76
CA ARG A 66 -14.77 0.50 -5.80
C ARG A 66 -15.83 -0.56 -5.88
N TYR A 67 -15.38 -1.78 -5.86
CA TYR A 67 -16.20 -2.97 -5.73
C TYR A 67 -15.67 -3.82 -4.57
N LYS A 68 -16.55 -4.45 -3.80
CA LYS A 68 -16.15 -5.31 -2.69
C LYS A 68 -17.20 -6.37 -2.43
N THR A 69 -16.72 -7.61 -2.23
CA THR A 69 -17.46 -8.73 -1.66
C THR A 69 -16.84 -9.16 -0.33
N ASP A 70 -17.27 -10.29 0.21
CA ASP A 70 -16.66 -10.89 1.42
C ASP A 70 -15.24 -11.41 1.15
N ASN A 71 -14.94 -11.84 -0.07
CA ASN A 71 -13.69 -12.50 -0.43
C ASN A 71 -12.79 -11.69 -1.34
N GLU A 72 -13.29 -10.64 -2.00
CA GLU A 72 -12.48 -9.83 -2.93
C GLU A 72 -12.84 -8.36 -2.89
N PHE A 73 -11.92 -7.53 -3.36
CA PHE A 73 -12.14 -6.12 -3.62
C PHE A 73 -11.40 -5.68 -4.89
N LEU A 74 -11.95 -4.68 -5.56
CA LEU A 74 -11.34 -3.98 -6.68
C LEU A 74 -11.45 -2.48 -6.45
N ILE A 75 -10.35 -1.77 -6.64
CA ILE A 75 -10.27 -0.31 -6.65
C ILE A 75 -9.65 0.07 -7.97
N LYS A 76 -10.34 0.90 -8.74
CA LYS A 76 -9.88 1.33 -10.06
C LYS A 76 -10.00 2.84 -10.16
N SER A 77 -8.95 3.51 -10.65
CA SER A 77 -8.99 4.92 -11.00
C SER A 77 -9.95 5.16 -12.16
N LYS A 78 -10.72 6.25 -12.11
CA LYS A 78 -11.58 6.67 -13.21
C LYS A 78 -10.80 7.00 -14.48
N GLU A 79 -9.56 7.44 -14.34
CA GLU A 79 -8.63 7.77 -15.43
C GLU A 79 -7.77 6.58 -15.85
N ASN A 80 -7.98 5.39 -15.28
CA ASN A 80 -7.22 4.17 -15.51
C ASN A 80 -5.73 4.25 -15.11
N THR A 81 -5.33 5.20 -14.29
CA THR A 81 -3.95 5.38 -13.83
C THR A 81 -3.51 4.30 -12.84
N TYR A 82 -4.45 3.67 -12.17
CA TYR A 82 -4.18 2.52 -11.30
C TYR A 82 -5.37 1.56 -11.19
N MET A 83 -5.04 0.30 -10.91
CA MET A 83 -5.98 -0.74 -10.51
C MET A 83 -5.39 -1.54 -9.36
N ILE A 84 -6.15 -1.71 -8.29
CA ILE A 84 -5.77 -2.52 -7.13
C ILE A 84 -6.82 -3.58 -6.91
N TYR A 85 -6.42 -4.81 -6.98
CA TYR A 85 -7.27 -5.96 -6.77
C TYR A 85 -6.73 -6.80 -5.62
N GLY A 86 -7.61 -7.33 -4.79
CA GLY A 86 -7.26 -8.24 -3.71
C GLY A 86 -8.31 -9.32 -3.53
N ILE A 87 -7.87 -10.57 -3.37
CA ILE A 87 -8.73 -11.73 -3.20
C ILE A 87 -8.22 -12.67 -2.10
N GLU A 88 -9.11 -13.08 -1.22
CA GLU A 88 -8.89 -14.18 -0.28
C GLU A 88 -9.24 -15.50 -0.97
N LEU A 89 -8.21 -16.14 -1.53
CA LEU A 89 -8.35 -17.33 -2.36
C LEU A 89 -8.97 -18.51 -1.60
N SER A 90 -8.70 -18.65 -0.31
CA SER A 90 -9.15 -19.80 0.51
C SER A 90 -10.66 -20.00 0.48
N ASN A 91 -11.42 -18.89 0.46
CA ASN A 91 -12.89 -18.91 0.54
C ASN A 91 -13.56 -18.37 -0.74
N ALA A 92 -12.80 -18.04 -1.78
CA ALA A 92 -13.37 -17.54 -3.02
C ALA A 92 -13.85 -18.71 -3.89
N ASP A 93 -15.13 -18.76 -4.22
CA ASP A 93 -15.69 -19.69 -5.19
C ASP A 93 -15.67 -19.11 -6.61
N GLU A 94 -15.76 -17.79 -6.71
CA GLU A 94 -15.73 -17.01 -7.95
C GLU A 94 -14.82 -15.79 -7.77
N SER A 95 -14.40 -15.21 -8.87
CA SER A 95 -13.59 -13.99 -8.91
C SER A 95 -14.05 -13.08 -10.04
N SER A 96 -14.02 -11.77 -9.81
CA SER A 96 -14.34 -10.77 -10.84
C SER A 96 -13.23 -10.58 -11.88
N LEU A 97 -12.00 -10.97 -11.55
CA LEU A 97 -10.82 -10.77 -12.38
C LEU A 97 -10.21 -12.09 -12.91
N LEU A 98 -10.30 -13.18 -12.15
CA LEU A 98 -9.67 -14.45 -12.47
C LEU A 98 -10.71 -15.42 -13.03
N ASP A 99 -10.35 -16.12 -14.11
CA ASP A 99 -11.15 -17.25 -14.59
C ASP A 99 -11.09 -18.44 -13.61
N GLU A 100 -12.04 -19.36 -13.76
CA GLU A 100 -12.20 -20.52 -12.87
C GLU A 100 -10.95 -21.40 -12.80
N GLU A 101 -10.24 -21.59 -13.92
CA GLU A 101 -9.07 -22.44 -13.97
C GLU A 101 -7.87 -21.79 -13.25
N THR A 102 -7.66 -20.49 -13.46
CA THR A 102 -6.66 -19.68 -12.77
C THR A 102 -6.90 -19.67 -11.28
N LEU A 103 -8.16 -19.38 -10.88
CA LEU A 103 -8.55 -19.39 -9.48
C LEU A 103 -8.27 -20.74 -8.82
N LYS A 104 -8.60 -21.84 -9.48
CA LYS A 104 -8.34 -23.20 -8.99
C LYS A 104 -6.83 -23.49 -8.86
N LYS A 105 -6.02 -23.10 -9.84
CA LYS A 105 -4.56 -23.25 -9.78
C LYS A 105 -3.96 -22.48 -8.61
N LEU A 106 -4.33 -21.21 -8.44
CA LEU A 106 -3.84 -20.39 -7.36
C LEU A 106 -4.30 -20.87 -5.98
N LYS A 107 -5.54 -21.33 -5.84
CA LYS A 107 -6.04 -21.97 -4.60
C LYS A 107 -5.21 -23.19 -4.21
N SER A 108 -4.80 -24.00 -5.17
CA SER A 108 -4.01 -25.22 -4.91
C SER A 108 -2.52 -24.96 -4.74
N ALA A 109 -2.01 -23.80 -5.17
CA ALA A 109 -0.59 -23.48 -5.13
C ALA A 109 -0.05 -23.37 -3.71
N ASN A 110 1.07 -24.05 -3.41
CA ASN A 110 1.74 -24.04 -2.11
C ASN A 110 3.26 -23.75 -2.22
N SER A 111 3.74 -23.49 -3.42
CA SER A 111 5.13 -23.18 -3.70
C SER A 111 5.24 -21.99 -4.67
N PHE A 112 6.40 -21.34 -4.64
CA PHE A 112 6.71 -20.22 -5.54
C PHE A 112 6.44 -20.57 -7.02
N ASN A 113 6.92 -21.72 -7.49
CA ASN A 113 6.77 -22.12 -8.90
C ASN A 113 5.30 -22.32 -9.28
N GLN A 114 4.50 -22.95 -8.41
CA GLN A 114 3.07 -23.16 -8.66
C GLN A 114 2.30 -21.83 -8.71
N ILE A 115 2.67 -20.87 -7.86
CA ILE A 115 2.08 -19.53 -7.87
C ILE A 115 2.47 -18.82 -9.16
N LEU A 116 3.74 -18.87 -9.54
CA LEU A 116 4.24 -18.26 -10.75
C LEU A 116 3.55 -18.84 -12.00
N GLU A 117 3.42 -20.15 -12.09
CA GLU A 117 2.68 -20.82 -13.17
C GLU A 117 1.21 -20.40 -13.21
N GLY A 118 0.55 -20.31 -12.06
CA GLY A 118 -0.84 -19.84 -11.96
C GLY A 118 -1.01 -18.39 -12.43
N ILE A 119 -0.09 -17.51 -12.05
CA ILE A 119 -0.10 -16.11 -12.46
C ILE A 119 0.19 -15.99 -13.96
N GLN A 120 1.20 -16.67 -14.47
CA GLN A 120 1.55 -16.68 -15.91
C GLN A 120 0.41 -17.20 -16.78
N TYR A 121 -0.28 -18.22 -16.31
CA TYR A 121 -1.41 -18.81 -17.04
C TYR A 121 -2.60 -17.87 -17.11
N GLY A 122 -2.98 -17.27 -15.99
CA GLY A 122 -4.26 -16.58 -15.87
C GLY A 122 -4.23 -15.09 -16.14
N ILE A 123 -3.10 -14.43 -15.88
CA ILE A 123 -3.01 -12.98 -15.98
C ILE A 123 -2.31 -12.54 -17.25
N GLY A 124 -1.63 -13.51 -17.96
CA GLY A 124 -1.10 -13.28 -19.30
C GLY A 124 0.00 -12.21 -19.38
N PHE A 125 0.66 -11.92 -18.27
CA PHE A 125 1.75 -10.95 -18.25
C PHE A 125 2.88 -11.42 -19.15
N LEU A 126 3.19 -10.63 -20.15
CA LEU A 126 4.45 -10.72 -20.87
C LEU A 126 5.54 -10.23 -19.92
N TRP A 127 6.29 -11.18 -19.38
CA TRP A 127 7.33 -10.92 -18.42
C TRP A 127 8.52 -10.24 -19.10
N GLY A 128 8.68 -8.94 -18.85
CA GLY A 128 9.94 -8.25 -18.98
C GLY A 128 10.89 -8.64 -17.85
N ASP A 129 11.72 -7.74 -17.40
CA ASP A 129 12.57 -7.93 -16.21
C ASP A 129 11.71 -8.02 -14.95
N VAL A 130 11.53 -9.25 -14.42
CA VAL A 130 10.71 -9.48 -13.22
C VAL A 130 11.58 -9.58 -11.99
N GLU A 131 11.41 -8.65 -11.07
CA GLU A 131 11.92 -8.78 -9.71
C GLU A 131 11.01 -9.70 -8.90
N THR A 132 11.59 -10.77 -8.38
CA THR A 132 10.85 -11.72 -7.54
C THR A 132 11.52 -11.88 -6.19
N GLY A 133 10.74 -12.21 -5.17
CA GLY A 133 11.28 -12.50 -3.87
C GLY A 133 10.27 -13.14 -2.94
N SER A 134 10.75 -13.53 -1.76
CA SER A 134 9.90 -14.05 -0.70
C SER A 134 10.37 -13.62 0.66
N ILE A 135 9.41 -13.39 1.57
CA ILE A 135 9.64 -13.20 3.00
C ILE A 135 9.02 -14.39 3.69
N GLN A 136 9.84 -15.16 4.40
CA GLN A 136 9.39 -16.33 5.15
C GLN A 136 9.48 -16.04 6.65
N ASN A 137 8.39 -16.26 7.34
CA ASN A 137 8.31 -16.27 8.80
C ASN A 137 7.92 -17.70 9.26
N PRO A 138 8.11 -18.07 10.51
CA PRO A 138 7.79 -19.42 10.99
C PRO A 138 6.36 -19.90 10.74
N SER A 139 5.41 -18.99 10.62
CA SER A 139 3.97 -19.27 10.47
C SER A 139 3.35 -18.83 9.16
N ASP A 140 4.08 -18.03 8.35
CA ASP A 140 3.55 -17.49 7.11
C ASP A 140 4.63 -17.27 6.06
N THR A 141 4.22 -17.17 4.81
CA THR A 141 5.12 -16.87 3.68
C THR A 141 4.44 -15.87 2.75
N THR A 142 5.19 -14.83 2.38
CA THR A 142 4.77 -13.86 1.37
C THR A 142 5.71 -13.94 0.18
N TYR A 143 5.15 -14.20 -1.00
CA TYR A 143 5.85 -14.09 -2.28
C TYR A 143 5.47 -12.78 -2.94
N TYR A 144 6.39 -12.16 -3.64
CA TYR A 144 6.11 -10.96 -4.42
C TYR A 144 6.79 -11.02 -5.79
N PHE A 145 6.13 -10.38 -6.75
CA PHE A 145 6.52 -10.29 -8.14
C PHE A 145 6.34 -8.83 -8.54
N SER A 146 7.31 -8.26 -9.21
CA SER A 146 7.23 -6.90 -9.73
C SER A 146 7.78 -6.86 -11.15
N SER A 147 7.06 -6.22 -12.06
CA SER A 147 7.50 -6.01 -13.44
C SER A 147 7.14 -4.61 -13.88
N ILE A 148 7.82 -4.13 -14.90
CA ILE A 148 7.43 -2.93 -15.64
C ILE A 148 6.95 -3.45 -16.99
N GLU A 149 5.75 -3.06 -17.38
CA GLU A 149 5.15 -3.40 -18.67
C GLU A 149 5.06 -2.14 -19.52
N GLU A 150 5.73 -2.15 -20.68
CA GLU A 150 5.63 -1.08 -21.68
C GLU A 150 4.38 -1.32 -22.53
N SER A 151 3.39 -0.46 -22.45
CA SER A 151 2.18 -0.51 -23.28
C SER A 151 2.05 0.74 -24.11
N HIS A 152 2.29 0.62 -25.41
CA HIS A 152 2.12 1.57 -26.52
C HIS A 152 2.44 3.06 -26.29
N ASP A 153 2.13 3.67 -25.12
CA ASP A 153 2.41 5.07 -24.81
C ASP A 153 2.66 5.31 -23.29
N GLU A 154 2.51 4.29 -22.45
CA GLU A 154 2.61 4.43 -20.99
C GLU A 154 3.26 3.20 -20.36
N ASP A 155 4.17 3.42 -19.42
CA ASP A 155 4.78 2.35 -18.62
C ASP A 155 3.92 2.08 -17.40
N TYR A 156 3.53 0.82 -17.22
CA TYR A 156 2.81 0.36 -16.03
C TYR A 156 3.71 -0.46 -15.15
N GLN A 157 3.67 -0.17 -13.85
CA GLN A 157 4.25 -1.03 -12.84
C GLN A 157 3.20 -2.06 -12.36
N VAL A 158 3.56 -3.33 -12.44
CA VAL A 158 2.76 -4.42 -11.89
C VAL A 158 3.46 -4.96 -10.64
N TYR A 159 2.73 -5.00 -9.54
CA TYR A 159 3.20 -5.61 -8.30
C TYR A 159 2.17 -6.61 -7.81
N ILE A 160 2.58 -7.88 -7.67
CA ILE A 160 1.72 -8.96 -7.19
C ILE A 160 2.28 -9.48 -5.87
N MET A 161 1.42 -9.56 -4.87
CA MET A 161 1.72 -10.15 -3.58
C MET A 161 0.85 -11.39 -3.37
N PHE A 162 1.49 -12.48 -2.99
CA PHE A 162 0.81 -13.73 -2.65
C PHE A 162 1.21 -14.15 -1.22
N TYR A 163 0.22 -14.33 -0.37
CA TYR A 163 0.41 -14.64 1.05
C TYR A 163 -0.18 -15.99 1.40
N ILE A 164 0.59 -16.79 2.16
CA ILE A 164 0.19 -18.11 2.65
C ILE A 164 0.43 -18.17 4.16
N LYS A 165 -0.60 -18.58 4.89
CA LYS A 165 -0.53 -18.90 6.31
C LYS A 165 -1.45 -20.09 6.61
N GLY A 166 -0.86 -21.29 6.72
CA GLY A 166 -1.65 -22.52 6.77
C GLY A 166 -2.52 -22.68 5.52
N ASP A 167 -3.82 -22.86 5.72
CA ASP A 167 -4.79 -22.96 4.62
C ASP A 167 -5.23 -21.61 4.07
N LEU A 168 -4.88 -20.51 4.77
CA LEU A 168 -5.26 -19.17 4.39
C LEU A 168 -4.36 -18.66 3.28
N LYS A 169 -4.95 -18.25 2.17
CA LYS A 169 -4.24 -17.70 0.99
C LYS A 169 -4.87 -16.40 0.54
N TYR A 170 -4.04 -15.45 0.24
CA TYR A 170 -4.45 -14.15 -0.30
C TYR A 170 -3.57 -13.75 -1.47
N MET A 171 -4.16 -13.11 -2.47
CA MET A 171 -3.43 -12.48 -3.56
C MET A 171 -3.87 -11.03 -3.69
N GLY A 172 -2.87 -10.13 -3.82
CA GLY A 172 -3.06 -8.73 -4.16
C GLY A 172 -2.34 -8.39 -5.45
N ILE A 173 -3.02 -7.69 -6.35
CA ILE A 173 -2.47 -7.21 -7.62
C ILE A 173 -2.58 -5.70 -7.63
N TYR A 174 -1.47 -5.03 -7.91
CA TYR A 174 -1.36 -3.58 -8.04
C TYR A 174 -0.82 -3.28 -9.43
N VAL A 175 -1.62 -2.65 -10.25
CA VAL A 175 -1.22 -2.13 -11.56
C VAL A 175 -1.31 -0.63 -11.47
N THR A 176 -0.21 0.08 -11.71
CA THR A 176 -0.14 1.53 -11.56
C THR A 176 0.70 2.13 -12.68
N ASP A 177 0.39 3.35 -13.09
CA ASP A 177 1.29 4.12 -13.94
C ASP A 177 2.55 4.56 -13.15
N GLU A 178 3.49 5.24 -13.80
CA GLU A 178 4.74 5.68 -13.19
C GLU A 178 4.48 6.67 -12.03
N GLU A 179 3.54 7.59 -12.18
CA GLU A 179 3.23 8.62 -11.18
C GLU A 179 2.62 8.02 -9.91
N HIS A 180 1.77 7.01 -10.05
CA HIS A 180 1.09 6.31 -8.96
C HIS A 180 1.80 5.04 -8.50
N SER A 181 3.04 4.81 -8.96
CA SER A 181 3.78 3.60 -8.67
C SER A 181 4.05 3.41 -7.17
N LEU A 182 3.96 2.15 -6.71
CA LEU A 182 4.25 1.81 -5.32
C LEU A 182 5.73 2.02 -5.00
N SER A 183 6.03 2.95 -4.12
CA SER A 183 7.38 3.09 -3.56
C SER A 183 7.78 1.85 -2.76
N GLU A 184 9.08 1.59 -2.62
CA GLU A 184 9.60 0.47 -1.82
C GLU A 184 9.12 0.53 -0.36
N LYS A 185 8.88 1.72 0.17
CA LYS A 185 8.30 1.90 1.50
C LYS A 185 6.84 1.42 1.53
N GLN A 186 6.05 1.72 0.51
CA GLN A 186 4.66 1.27 0.41
C GLN A 186 4.58 -0.25 0.25
N LYS A 187 5.37 -0.85 -0.64
CA LYS A 187 5.45 -2.30 -0.82
C LYS A 187 5.73 -3.03 0.50
N ARG A 188 6.68 -2.53 1.31
CA ARG A 188 7.02 -3.12 2.62
C ARG A 188 5.95 -2.95 3.68
N HIS A 189 5.02 -2.01 3.53
CA HIS A 189 3.98 -1.71 4.51
C HIS A 189 2.59 -2.21 4.10
N ILE A 190 2.46 -2.81 2.90
CA ILE A 190 1.28 -3.58 2.56
C ILE A 190 1.27 -4.80 3.48
N ARG A 191 0.42 -4.76 4.48
CA ARG A 191 0.33 -5.82 5.51
C ARG A 191 -1.01 -6.49 5.45
N LEU A 192 -0.98 -7.77 5.69
CA LEU A 192 -2.17 -8.57 5.88
C LEU A 192 -2.31 -8.86 7.37
N TYR A 193 -3.52 -8.67 7.87
CA TYR A 193 -3.87 -8.97 9.24
C TYR A 193 -4.85 -10.13 9.21
N THR A 194 -4.47 -11.25 9.81
CA THR A 194 -5.38 -12.37 10.03
C THR A 194 -6.17 -12.14 11.30
N ARG A 195 -7.43 -12.49 11.29
CA ARG A 195 -8.27 -12.55 12.50
C ARG A 195 -7.92 -13.73 13.36
#